data_3a9525ae5175773a44cf314ffa7677da
#
_entry.id   3a9525ae5175773a44cf314ffa7677da
#
_cell.length_a   1.000
_cell.length_b   1.000
_cell.length_c   1.000
_cell.angle_alpha   90.00
_cell.angle_beta   90.00
_cell.angle_gamma   90.00
#
_symmetry.space_group_name_H-M   'P 1'
#
loop_
_entity.id
_entity.type
_entity.pdbx_description
1 polymer ?
#
loop_
_entity_poly.entity_id
_entity_poly.type
_entity_poly.pdbx_seq_one_letter_code
_entity_poly.pdbx_strand_id
1 'polypeptide(L)'
;TPWITQRGFDEKKTRELANIMADVLLACAPHSVDTVKKGKQRRAKLDFNVLNDARLKIRTLAEKAGIDFKFRKSGYPHFYYIDDAVKGRDTAVFDLSGPRVRQVLDYAASSDLSALRPKQSQATTIDTPKGVIKCALVNVDNLSYQLVVPAKKAALVATWLRDLSDGYTS
;
A
#
# COMPACT_ATOMS: atom_id res chain seq x y z
N THR A 1 -10.35 -14.73 -20.18
CA THR A 1 -9.50 -13.75 -20.90
C THR A 1 -8.20 -14.40 -21.33
N PRO A 2 -7.67 -14.11 -22.55
CA PRO A 2 -6.47 -14.76 -23.08
C PRO A 2 -5.27 -14.70 -22.14
N TRP A 3 -5.10 -13.59 -21.44
CA TRP A 3 -3.99 -13.37 -20.49
C TRP A 3 -3.99 -14.32 -19.29
N ILE A 4 -5.14 -14.64 -18.75
CA ILE A 4 -5.27 -15.56 -17.60
C ILE A 4 -4.97 -16.98 -18.08
N THR A 5 -5.49 -17.39 -19.23
CA THR A 5 -5.24 -18.70 -19.83
C THR A 5 -3.76 -18.88 -20.18
N GLN A 6 -3.12 -17.87 -20.79
CA GLN A 6 -1.70 -17.89 -21.10
C GLN A 6 -0.80 -18.02 -19.85
N ARG A 7 -1.30 -17.58 -18.69
CA ARG A 7 -0.62 -17.68 -17.40
C ARG A 7 -0.91 -18.98 -16.64
N GLY A 8 -1.53 -19.97 -17.28
CA GLY A 8 -1.75 -21.29 -16.69
C GLY A 8 -2.95 -21.36 -15.75
N PHE A 9 -3.93 -20.44 -15.89
CA PHE A 9 -5.18 -20.55 -15.15
C PHE A 9 -6.12 -21.51 -15.87
N ASP A 10 -6.46 -22.59 -15.21
CA ASP A 10 -7.53 -23.51 -15.59
C ASP A 10 -8.90 -22.99 -15.11
N GLU A 11 -9.96 -23.74 -15.41
CA GLU A 11 -11.34 -23.36 -15.01
C GLU A 11 -11.47 -23.22 -13.49
N LYS A 12 -10.86 -24.12 -12.72
CA LYS A 12 -10.92 -24.10 -11.26
C LYS A 12 -10.25 -22.83 -10.69
N LYS A 13 -9.05 -22.49 -11.14
CA LYS A 13 -8.33 -21.27 -10.72
C LYS A 13 -9.05 -20.01 -11.17
N THR A 14 -9.66 -20.03 -12.37
CA THR A 14 -10.45 -18.89 -12.86
C THR A 14 -11.70 -18.67 -12.00
N ARG A 15 -12.36 -19.73 -11.57
CA ARG A 15 -13.54 -19.65 -10.66
C ARG A 15 -13.11 -19.15 -9.27
N GLU A 16 -11.97 -19.62 -8.75
CA GLU A 16 -11.42 -19.14 -7.49
C GLU A 16 -11.09 -17.64 -7.55
N LEU A 17 -10.47 -17.18 -8.64
CA LEU A 17 -10.21 -15.76 -8.88
C LEU A 17 -11.52 -14.95 -8.94
N ALA A 18 -12.53 -15.44 -9.63
CA ALA A 18 -13.84 -14.77 -9.73
C ALA A 18 -14.50 -14.63 -8.34
N ASN A 19 -14.41 -15.64 -7.49
CA ASN A 19 -14.92 -15.58 -6.13
C ASN A 19 -14.17 -14.53 -5.29
N ILE A 20 -12.84 -14.47 -5.37
CA ILE A 20 -12.05 -13.44 -4.68
C ILE A 20 -12.47 -12.03 -5.14
N MET A 21 -12.68 -11.85 -6.44
CA MET A 21 -13.16 -10.58 -7.00
C MET A 21 -14.56 -10.22 -6.48
N ALA A 22 -15.46 -11.19 -6.42
CA ALA A 22 -16.81 -10.99 -5.89
C ALA A 22 -16.79 -10.60 -4.41
N ASP A 23 -15.98 -11.28 -3.59
CA ASP A 23 -15.81 -10.96 -2.16
C ASP A 23 -15.33 -9.52 -1.96
N VAL A 24 -14.33 -9.08 -2.73
CA VAL A 24 -13.81 -7.70 -2.67
C VAL A 24 -14.89 -6.70 -3.08
N LEU A 25 -15.63 -6.96 -4.16
CA LEU A 25 -16.70 -6.06 -4.64
C LEU A 25 -17.85 -5.95 -3.64
N LEU A 26 -18.24 -7.04 -3.01
CA LEU A 26 -19.30 -7.06 -1.99
C LEU A 26 -18.87 -6.36 -0.68
N ALA A 27 -17.58 -6.35 -0.38
CA ALA A 27 -17.04 -5.65 0.79
C ALA A 27 -16.83 -4.13 0.56
N CYS A 28 -17.02 -3.64 -0.66
CA CYS A 28 -16.86 -2.22 -0.97
C CYS A 28 -17.94 -1.37 -0.29
N ALA A 29 -17.53 -0.37 0.49
CA ALA A 29 -18.41 0.65 1.07
C ALA A 29 -18.48 1.88 0.15
N PRO A 30 -19.65 2.22 -0.43
CA PRO A 30 -19.77 3.39 -1.30
C PRO A 30 -19.69 4.67 -0.46
N HIS A 31 -18.98 5.67 -0.96
CA HIS A 31 -18.96 7.01 -0.41
C HIS A 31 -18.96 8.07 -1.51
N SER A 32 -19.37 9.29 -1.17
CA SER A 32 -19.40 10.41 -2.10
C SER A 32 -18.26 11.38 -1.78
N VAL A 33 -17.56 11.82 -2.83
CA VAL A 33 -16.51 12.83 -2.74
C VAL A 33 -16.90 14.01 -3.61
N ASP A 34 -16.92 15.21 -3.03
CA ASP A 34 -17.13 16.44 -3.80
C ASP A 34 -15.81 16.88 -4.43
N THR A 35 -15.80 17.00 -5.74
CA THR A 35 -14.64 17.48 -6.50
C THR A 35 -14.94 18.80 -7.19
N VAL A 36 -14.03 19.77 -7.05
CA VAL A 36 -14.19 21.14 -7.57
C VAL A 36 -14.49 21.17 -9.08
N LYS A 37 -13.95 20.21 -9.84
CA LYS A 37 -14.10 20.19 -11.31
C LYS A 37 -15.21 19.28 -11.84
N LYS A 38 -15.66 18.28 -11.08
CA LYS A 38 -16.59 17.24 -11.57
C LYS A 38 -17.82 17.03 -10.70
N GLY A 39 -18.03 17.86 -9.67
CA GLY A 39 -19.14 17.70 -8.74
C GLY A 39 -19.02 16.43 -7.89
N LYS A 40 -20.17 15.92 -7.42
CA LYS A 40 -20.24 14.69 -6.62
C LYS A 40 -19.83 13.47 -7.43
N GLN A 41 -18.76 12.80 -6.99
CA GLN A 41 -18.33 11.52 -7.54
C GLN A 41 -18.58 10.42 -6.51
N ARG A 42 -19.16 9.31 -6.97
CA ARG A 42 -19.24 8.09 -6.16
C ARG A 42 -17.93 7.34 -6.26
N ARG A 43 -17.41 6.94 -5.12
CA ARG A 43 -16.23 6.08 -4.96
C ARG A 43 -16.55 4.95 -4.02
N ALA A 44 -15.69 3.96 -3.95
CA ALA A 44 -15.77 2.90 -2.96
C ALA A 44 -14.50 2.87 -2.12
N LYS A 45 -14.66 2.58 -0.85
CA LYS A 45 -13.57 2.26 0.07
C LYS A 45 -13.70 0.81 0.51
N LEU A 46 -12.56 0.24 0.87
CA LEU A 46 -12.46 -1.14 1.29
C LEU A 46 -11.64 -1.20 2.58
N ASP A 47 -12.03 -2.08 3.50
CA ASP A 47 -11.23 -2.36 4.68
C ASP A 47 -9.84 -2.90 4.26
N PHE A 48 -8.80 -2.39 4.91
CA PHE A 48 -7.41 -2.77 4.59
C PHE A 48 -7.16 -4.27 4.72
N ASN A 49 -7.75 -4.91 5.75
CA ASN A 49 -7.54 -6.34 5.96
C ASN A 49 -8.19 -7.16 4.85
N VAL A 50 -9.40 -6.80 4.43
CA VAL A 50 -10.10 -7.46 3.31
C VAL A 50 -9.27 -7.34 2.03
N LEU A 51 -8.75 -6.14 1.73
CA LEU A 51 -7.90 -5.90 0.57
C LEU A 51 -6.60 -6.70 0.62
N ASN A 52 -5.95 -6.74 1.79
CA ASN A 52 -4.73 -7.50 1.99
C ASN A 52 -4.95 -9.01 1.88
N ASP A 53 -6.02 -9.54 2.48
CA ASP A 53 -6.37 -10.96 2.39
C ASP A 53 -6.66 -11.38 0.93
N ALA A 54 -7.34 -10.52 0.18
CA ALA A 54 -7.56 -10.75 -1.26
C ALA A 54 -6.23 -10.78 -2.03
N ARG A 55 -5.30 -9.86 -1.74
CA ARG A 55 -3.94 -9.86 -2.34
C ARG A 55 -3.19 -11.15 -2.05
N LEU A 56 -3.20 -11.63 -0.82
CA LEU A 56 -2.52 -12.87 -0.43
C LEU A 56 -3.16 -14.09 -1.11
N LYS A 57 -4.47 -14.17 -1.20
CA LYS A 57 -5.19 -15.22 -1.94
C LYS A 57 -4.81 -15.20 -3.42
N ILE A 58 -4.79 -14.02 -4.06
CA ILE A 58 -4.39 -13.86 -5.48
C ILE A 58 -2.93 -14.25 -5.67
N ARG A 59 -2.03 -13.84 -4.77
CA ARG A 59 -0.62 -14.25 -4.81
C ARG A 59 -0.48 -15.77 -4.80
N THR A 60 -1.12 -16.43 -3.83
CA THR A 60 -1.10 -17.89 -3.71
C THR A 60 -1.65 -18.57 -4.96
N LEU A 61 -2.75 -18.05 -5.51
CA LEU A 61 -3.36 -18.58 -6.74
C LEU A 61 -2.43 -18.43 -7.94
N ALA A 62 -1.74 -17.29 -8.06
CA ALA A 62 -0.80 -17.02 -9.12
C ALA A 62 0.48 -17.88 -9.00
N GLU A 63 1.00 -18.10 -7.78
CA GLU A 63 2.12 -19.01 -7.52
C GLU A 63 1.78 -20.45 -7.92
N LYS A 64 0.58 -20.93 -7.58
CA LYS A 64 0.06 -22.23 -8.02
C LYS A 64 -0.10 -22.34 -9.54
N ALA A 65 -0.25 -21.22 -10.23
CA ALA A 65 -0.29 -21.16 -11.70
C ALA A 65 1.12 -21.03 -12.33
N GLY A 66 2.19 -21.07 -11.52
CA GLY A 66 3.56 -20.99 -11.98
C GLY A 66 4.10 -19.58 -12.21
N ILE A 67 3.42 -18.54 -11.67
CA ILE A 67 3.92 -17.18 -11.77
C ILE A 67 5.01 -16.95 -10.73
N ASP A 68 6.20 -16.52 -11.19
CA ASP A 68 7.33 -16.20 -10.33
C ASP A 68 7.25 -14.72 -9.89
N PHE A 69 7.11 -14.48 -8.56
CA PHE A 69 7.12 -13.17 -7.95
C PHE A 69 8.51 -12.74 -7.46
N LYS A 70 9.57 -13.50 -7.75
CA LYS A 70 10.92 -13.08 -7.38
C LYS A 70 11.25 -11.75 -8.03
N PHE A 71 11.87 -10.90 -7.23
CA PHE A 71 12.30 -9.59 -7.66
C PHE A 71 13.22 -9.71 -8.89
N ARG A 72 12.80 -9.12 -10.00
CA ARG A 72 13.64 -8.88 -11.16
C ARG A 72 13.89 -7.39 -11.26
N LYS A 73 15.08 -6.98 -11.66
CA LYS A 73 15.45 -5.57 -11.91
C LYS A 73 14.72 -4.99 -13.14
N SER A 74 13.43 -5.17 -13.22
CA SER A 74 12.64 -4.84 -14.42
C SER A 74 12.01 -3.45 -14.39
N GLY A 75 12.23 -2.65 -13.33
CA GLY A 75 11.68 -1.30 -13.22
C GLY A 75 10.16 -1.20 -13.03
N TYR A 76 9.45 -2.32 -12.96
CA TYR A 76 8.02 -2.32 -12.65
C TYR A 76 7.79 -1.99 -11.18
N PRO A 77 6.69 -1.27 -10.85
CA PRO A 77 6.35 -0.97 -9.47
C PRO A 77 6.22 -2.28 -8.68
N HIS A 78 6.97 -2.38 -7.59
CA HIS A 78 6.98 -3.56 -6.76
C HIS A 78 5.79 -3.50 -5.83
N PHE A 79 4.96 -4.52 -5.90
CA PHE A 79 3.94 -4.72 -4.90
C PHE A 79 4.58 -5.42 -3.70
N TYR A 80 4.73 -4.68 -2.61
CA TYR A 80 5.03 -5.30 -1.33
C TYR A 80 3.77 -5.95 -0.77
N TYR A 81 3.95 -7.13 -0.20
CA TYR A 81 2.96 -7.74 0.67
C TYR A 81 3.40 -7.49 2.11
N ILE A 82 2.46 -7.39 3.03
CA ILE A 82 2.77 -7.04 4.43
C ILE A 82 3.73 -8.02 5.12
N ASP A 83 3.81 -9.24 4.62
CA ASP A 83 4.67 -10.32 5.14
C ASP A 83 6.04 -10.38 4.44
N ASP A 84 6.29 -9.53 3.44
CA ASP A 84 7.58 -9.51 2.77
C ASP A 84 8.65 -8.99 3.73
N ALA A 85 9.77 -9.71 3.81
CA ALA A 85 10.89 -9.32 4.65
C ALA A 85 11.98 -8.61 3.86
N VAL A 86 12.39 -7.44 4.34
CA VAL A 86 13.63 -6.80 3.88
C VAL A 86 14.79 -7.45 4.64
N LYS A 87 15.61 -8.22 3.91
CA LYS A 87 16.73 -9.00 4.48
C LYS A 87 18.01 -8.18 4.54
N GLY A 88 18.85 -8.47 5.54
CA GLY A 88 20.23 -7.96 5.62
C GLY A 88 20.36 -6.50 6.10
N ARG A 89 19.29 -5.92 6.65
CA ARG A 89 19.29 -4.57 7.24
C ARG A 89 18.36 -4.51 8.45
N ASP A 90 18.68 -3.62 9.39
CA ASP A 90 17.83 -3.36 10.56
C ASP A 90 16.72 -2.35 10.23
N THR A 91 16.99 -1.45 9.31
CA THR A 91 16.08 -0.39 8.87
C THR A 91 15.93 -0.36 7.36
N ALA A 92 14.78 0.13 6.92
CA ALA A 92 14.50 0.49 5.54
C ALA A 92 14.16 1.98 5.46
N VAL A 93 14.50 2.61 4.34
CA VAL A 93 14.22 4.03 4.08
C VAL A 93 13.30 4.11 2.86
N PHE A 94 12.20 4.84 3.00
CA PHE A 94 11.30 5.16 1.90
C PHE A 94 11.47 6.62 1.51
N ASP A 95 11.72 6.88 0.24
CA ASP A 95 11.64 8.21 -0.34
C ASP A 95 10.19 8.48 -0.74
N LEU A 96 9.58 9.47 -0.10
CA LEU A 96 8.19 9.86 -0.29
C LEU A 96 8.18 11.25 -0.93
N SER A 97 7.56 11.40 -2.09
CA SER A 97 7.56 12.67 -2.80
C SER A 97 6.24 12.96 -3.50
N GLY A 98 5.97 14.23 -3.72
CA GLY A 98 4.82 14.68 -4.47
C GLY A 98 4.03 15.81 -3.80
N PRO A 99 3.13 16.46 -4.52
CA PRO A 99 2.43 17.67 -4.05
C PRO A 99 1.50 17.43 -2.85
N ARG A 100 1.11 16.19 -2.60
CA ARG A 100 0.24 15.81 -1.47
C ARG A 100 0.96 14.96 -0.41
N VAL A 101 2.26 14.78 -0.52
CA VAL A 101 3.04 13.92 0.39
C VAL A 101 2.84 14.32 1.85
N ARG A 102 2.88 15.61 2.16
CA ARG A 102 2.67 16.11 3.51
C ARG A 102 1.29 15.77 4.04
N GLN A 103 0.23 15.97 3.24
CA GLN A 103 -1.14 15.66 3.66
C GLN A 103 -1.34 14.17 3.98
N VAL A 104 -0.72 13.30 3.20
CA VAL A 104 -0.76 11.84 3.46
C VAL A 104 0.02 11.50 4.74
N LEU A 105 1.16 12.15 4.96
CA LEU A 105 1.97 11.95 6.16
C LEU A 105 1.29 12.53 7.41
N ASP A 106 0.66 13.71 7.35
CA ASP A 106 -0.11 14.30 8.45
C ASP A 106 -1.30 13.40 8.86
N TYR A 107 -1.85 12.63 7.92
CA TYR A 107 -2.89 11.64 8.22
C TYR A 107 -2.34 10.35 8.82
N ALA A 108 -1.19 9.87 8.32
CA ALA A 108 -0.65 8.56 8.68
C ALA A 108 0.26 8.58 9.92
N ALA A 109 0.89 9.72 10.20
CA ALA A 109 1.83 9.88 11.32
C ALA A 109 1.12 10.46 12.54
N SER A 110 1.52 10.00 13.73
CA SER A 110 0.93 10.47 15.00
C SER A 110 1.47 11.84 15.46
N SER A 111 2.61 12.27 14.94
CA SER A 111 3.24 13.53 15.35
C SER A 111 2.82 14.70 14.45
N ASP A 112 2.73 15.88 15.05
CA ASP A 112 2.53 17.13 14.29
C ASP A 112 3.76 17.41 13.41
N LEU A 113 3.54 17.47 12.10
CA LEU A 113 4.58 17.76 11.12
C LEU A 113 4.66 19.27 10.77
N SER A 114 3.82 20.12 11.37
CA SER A 114 3.77 21.55 11.06
C SER A 114 5.08 22.27 11.39
N ALA A 115 5.78 21.82 12.43
CA ALA A 115 7.05 22.38 12.88
C ALA A 115 8.28 21.76 12.20
N LEU A 116 8.12 20.66 11.45
CA LEU A 116 9.24 19.96 10.83
C LEU A 116 9.72 20.69 9.58
N ARG A 117 10.83 21.43 9.72
CA ARG A 117 11.43 22.21 8.63
C ARG A 117 12.30 21.35 7.72
N PRO A 118 12.60 21.79 6.48
CA PRO A 118 13.56 21.11 5.60
C PRO A 118 14.91 20.84 6.30
N LYS A 119 15.46 19.66 6.04
CA LYS A 119 16.70 19.13 6.64
C LYS A 119 16.61 18.79 8.14
N GLN A 120 15.42 18.77 8.71
CA GLN A 120 15.19 18.30 10.07
C GLN A 120 14.62 16.90 10.08
N SER A 121 14.82 16.20 11.18
CA SER A 121 14.25 14.87 11.44
C SER A 121 13.44 14.88 12.74
N GLN A 122 12.44 14.02 12.78
CA GLN A 122 11.55 13.87 13.92
C GLN A 122 11.21 12.38 14.12
N ALA A 123 11.27 11.93 15.37
CA ALA A 123 10.73 10.62 15.73
C ALA A 123 9.20 10.67 15.69
N THR A 124 8.58 9.67 15.11
CA THR A 124 7.12 9.56 14.99
C THR A 124 6.68 8.11 15.02
N THR A 125 5.38 7.88 14.94
CA THR A 125 4.82 6.56 14.70
C THR A 125 3.89 6.60 13.49
N ILE A 126 3.77 5.49 12.81
CA ILE A 126 2.75 5.26 11.78
C ILE A 126 1.72 4.31 12.36
N ASP A 127 0.46 4.75 12.39
CA ASP A 127 -0.65 3.93 12.82
C ASP A 127 -1.15 3.10 11.63
N THR A 128 -1.10 1.79 11.79
CA THR A 128 -1.56 0.85 10.77
C THR A 128 -2.64 -0.06 11.34
N PRO A 129 -3.49 -0.68 10.52
CA PRO A 129 -4.47 -1.67 10.97
C PRO A 129 -3.87 -2.91 11.65
N LYS A 130 -2.54 -3.09 11.54
CA LYS A 130 -1.78 -4.17 12.19
C LYS A 130 -0.95 -3.68 13.40
N GLY A 131 -1.23 -2.47 13.87
CA GLY A 131 -0.60 -1.85 15.03
C GLY A 131 0.32 -0.68 14.70
N VAL A 132 0.81 -0.04 15.76
CA VAL A 132 1.64 1.16 15.72
C VAL A 132 3.09 0.82 15.43
N ILE A 133 3.71 1.54 14.51
CA ILE A 133 5.10 1.31 14.10
C ILE A 133 5.93 2.56 14.38
N LYS A 134 6.94 2.42 15.26
CA LYS A 134 7.90 3.48 15.55
C LYS A 134 8.81 3.71 14.35
N CYS A 135 8.99 4.96 13.96
CA CYS A 135 9.80 5.36 12.81
C CYS A 135 10.42 6.74 13.02
N ALA A 136 11.23 7.17 12.08
CA ALA A 136 11.73 8.54 12.02
C ALA A 136 11.41 9.13 10.65
N LEU A 137 10.98 10.37 10.64
CA LEU A 137 10.68 11.13 9.44
C LEU A 137 11.72 12.24 9.28
N VAL A 138 12.28 12.33 8.09
CA VAL A 138 13.21 13.40 7.69
C VAL A 138 12.52 14.23 6.62
N ASN A 139 12.41 15.53 6.84
CA ASN A 139 11.97 16.46 5.81
C ASN A 139 13.19 16.83 4.95
N VAL A 140 13.23 16.37 3.71
CA VAL A 140 14.31 16.69 2.77
C VAL A 140 14.09 18.09 2.18
N ASP A 141 12.88 18.31 1.69
CA ASP A 141 12.37 19.59 1.22
C ASP A 141 10.83 19.63 1.34
N ASN A 142 10.19 20.72 0.91
CA ASN A 142 8.75 20.88 1.07
C ASN A 142 7.89 19.83 0.35
N LEU A 143 8.46 19.08 -0.58
CA LEU A 143 7.76 18.08 -1.41
C LEU A 143 8.35 16.67 -1.28
N SER A 144 9.39 16.51 -0.45
CA SER A 144 10.15 15.25 -0.35
C SER A 144 10.48 14.94 1.11
N TYR A 145 10.18 13.73 1.53
CA TYR A 145 10.44 13.20 2.87
C TYR A 145 11.10 11.84 2.77
N GLN A 146 11.89 11.52 3.79
CA GLN A 146 12.41 10.16 3.99
C GLN A 146 11.80 9.59 5.25
N LEU A 147 11.20 8.42 5.14
CA LEU A 147 10.64 7.68 6.27
C LEU A 147 11.53 6.47 6.57
N VAL A 148 12.14 6.47 7.75
CA VAL A 148 13.01 5.40 8.23
C VAL A 148 12.20 4.49 9.15
N VAL A 149 12.06 3.22 8.77
CA VAL A 149 11.26 2.23 9.49
C VAL A 149 12.06 0.97 9.80
N PRO A 150 11.68 0.18 10.82
CA PRO A 150 12.28 -1.14 11.03
C PRO A 150 12.12 -2.01 9.79
N ALA A 151 13.19 -2.65 9.32
CA ALA A 151 13.18 -3.45 8.09
C ALA A 151 12.11 -4.55 8.09
N LYS A 152 11.86 -5.16 9.26
CA LYS A 152 10.80 -6.19 9.45
C LYS A 152 9.38 -5.67 9.23
N LYS A 153 9.18 -4.34 9.28
CA LYS A 153 7.87 -3.68 9.12
C LYS A 153 7.77 -2.89 7.82
N ALA A 154 8.83 -2.88 7.03
CA ALA A 154 8.91 -2.07 5.82
C ALA A 154 7.79 -2.40 4.82
N ALA A 155 7.54 -3.68 4.56
CA ALA A 155 6.51 -4.08 3.61
C ALA A 155 5.09 -3.69 4.07
N LEU A 156 4.79 -3.84 5.37
CA LEU A 156 3.52 -3.38 5.93
C LEU A 156 3.34 -1.87 5.78
N VAL A 157 4.37 -1.07 6.13
CA VAL A 157 4.31 0.39 6.01
C VAL A 157 4.17 0.82 4.55
N ALA A 158 4.94 0.22 3.64
CA ALA A 158 4.86 0.51 2.21
C ALA A 158 3.46 0.22 1.64
N THR A 159 2.88 -0.93 2.00
CA THR A 159 1.54 -1.32 1.58
C THR A 159 0.49 -0.36 2.12
N TRP A 160 0.56 -0.04 3.40
CA TRP A 160 -0.37 0.88 4.07
C TRP A 160 -0.34 2.28 3.47
N LEU A 161 0.85 2.89 3.37
CA LEU A 161 1.00 4.24 2.81
C LEU A 161 0.57 4.32 1.35
N ARG A 162 0.83 3.28 0.55
CA ARG A 162 0.35 3.21 -0.83
C ARG A 162 -1.17 3.19 -0.88
N ASP A 163 -1.82 2.34 -0.08
CA ASP A 163 -3.28 2.19 -0.09
C ASP A 163 -3.98 3.46 0.39
N LEU A 164 -3.39 4.16 1.37
CA LEU A 164 -3.85 5.50 1.79
C LEU A 164 -3.69 6.52 0.66
N SER A 165 -2.51 6.56 0.02
CA SER A 165 -2.22 7.49 -1.07
C SER A 165 -3.14 7.28 -2.27
N ASP A 166 -3.43 6.04 -2.60
CA ASP A 166 -4.34 5.66 -3.69
C ASP A 166 -5.81 5.90 -3.33
N GLY A 167 -6.11 6.10 -2.05
CA GLY A 167 -7.45 6.39 -1.53
C GLY A 167 -8.39 5.18 -1.54
N TYR A 168 -7.85 3.97 -1.52
CA TYR A 168 -8.64 2.73 -1.45
C TYR A 168 -9.05 2.36 -0.04
N THR A 169 -8.31 2.83 0.97
CA THR A 169 -8.54 2.55 2.39
C THR A 169 -8.59 3.82 3.22
N SER A 170 -9.04 3.70 4.43
CA SER A 170 -9.09 4.78 5.43
C SER A 170 -8.75 4.23 6.80
#